data_8eeccded392c0ffbaa41ce1b1a7a8233
#
_entry.id   8eeccded392c0ffbaa41ce1b1a7a8233
#
_cell.length_a   1.000
_cell.length_b   1.000
_cell.length_c   1.000
_cell.angle_alpha   90.00
_cell.angle_beta   90.00
_cell.angle_gamma   90.00
#
_symmetry.space_group_name_H-M   'P 1'
#
loop_
_entity.id
_entity.type
_entity.pdbx_description
1 polymer ?
#
loop_
_entity_poly.entity_id
_entity_poly.type
_entity_poly.pdbx_seq_one_letter_code
_entity_poly.pdbx_strand_id
1 'polypeptide(L)'
;ISIPTLDGKRSAADTTGAGAVASLGCFTTCLEEVGGSLGYTVESVQVVTGADLWSTVIHLKFKPSPLARSTIETSTLQARRTNRFPYKDQRVPDFAIKKARQALLPELDLIDLTASSSKVIRFIEDMTLLRMGSKALFSDLLDEVYWRGDEPTRRTGLPEDTLVLSKILRVALRFTKRHPFFIHSRLVHGLSLYQSVRRPLRRSSHIFYLGLKTPIRSDLSQ
;
A
#
# COMPACT_ATOMS: atom_id res chain seq x y z
N ILE A 1 0.17 8.06 22.42
CA ILE A 1 -0.63 8.10 21.17
C ILE A 1 -1.20 6.72 20.94
N SER A 2 -2.49 6.63 20.68
CA SER A 2 -3.19 5.39 20.33
C SER A 2 -3.66 5.47 18.88
N ILE A 3 -3.29 4.49 18.09
CA ILE A 3 -3.59 4.45 16.66
C ILE A 3 -4.43 3.20 16.39
N PRO A 4 -5.76 3.35 16.24
CA PRO A 4 -6.62 2.25 15.86
C PRO A 4 -6.50 1.93 14.36
N THR A 5 -6.80 0.72 13.97
CA THR A 5 -7.22 0.43 12.60
C THR A 5 -8.47 1.26 12.29
N LEU A 6 -8.60 1.71 11.06
CA LEU A 6 -9.75 2.55 10.65
C LEU A 6 -11.07 1.81 10.95
N ASP A 7 -11.77 2.29 11.99
CA ASP A 7 -13.09 1.80 12.33
C ASP A 7 -14.07 2.03 11.17
N GLY A 8 -14.78 0.99 10.81
CA GLY A 8 -16.05 1.07 10.11
C GLY A 8 -16.08 0.63 8.65
N LYS A 9 -14.97 0.48 7.93
CA LYS A 9 -15.00 -0.07 6.56
C LYS A 9 -13.93 -1.13 6.38
N ARG A 10 -14.33 -2.37 6.61
CA ARG A 10 -13.53 -3.52 6.18
C ARG A 10 -13.48 -3.52 4.66
N SER A 11 -12.28 -3.50 4.09
CA SER A 11 -12.11 -3.65 2.65
C SER A 11 -12.41 -5.11 2.25
N ALA A 12 -13.23 -5.29 1.23
CA ALA A 12 -13.49 -6.62 0.67
C ALA A 12 -12.20 -7.24 0.09
N ALA A 13 -11.19 -6.44 -0.20
CA ALA A 13 -9.89 -6.87 -0.70
C ALA A 13 -8.92 -7.33 0.41
N ASP A 14 -9.17 -6.90 1.66
CA ASP A 14 -8.35 -7.25 2.83
C ASP A 14 -9.22 -7.95 3.86
N THR A 15 -9.67 -9.16 3.55
CA THR A 15 -10.61 -9.93 4.38
C THR A 15 -10.05 -10.29 5.74
N THR A 16 -8.74 -10.35 5.88
CA THR A 16 -8.04 -10.70 7.13
C THR A 16 -7.67 -9.50 7.98
N GLY A 17 -7.59 -8.30 7.41
CA GLY A 17 -7.05 -7.11 8.07
C GLY A 17 -5.52 -7.01 8.03
N ALA A 18 -4.84 -7.92 7.34
CA ALA A 18 -3.37 -7.93 7.28
C ALA A 18 -2.82 -6.65 6.62
N GLY A 19 -3.47 -6.15 5.58
CA GLY A 19 -3.12 -4.88 4.93
C GLY A 19 -3.33 -3.67 5.84
N ALA A 20 -4.39 -3.69 6.67
CA ALA A 20 -4.64 -2.66 7.66
C ALA A 20 -3.52 -2.63 8.71
N VAL A 21 -3.12 -3.79 9.25
CA VAL A 21 -2.03 -3.91 10.22
C VAL A 21 -0.69 -3.48 9.59
N ALA A 22 -0.40 -3.86 8.36
CA ALA A 22 0.81 -3.41 7.65
C ALA A 22 0.82 -1.88 7.50
N SER A 23 -0.34 -1.27 7.20
CA SER A 23 -0.48 0.19 7.12
C SER A 23 -0.25 0.87 8.45
N LEU A 24 -0.74 0.28 9.55
CA LEU A 24 -0.45 0.76 10.91
C LEU A 24 1.04 0.72 11.21
N GLY A 25 1.73 -0.36 10.87
CA GLY A 25 3.18 -0.48 11.03
C GLY A 25 3.93 0.63 10.28
N CYS A 26 3.59 0.85 9.01
CA CYS A 26 4.17 1.95 8.22
C CYS A 26 3.92 3.32 8.85
N PHE A 27 2.72 3.55 9.37
CA PHE A 27 2.38 4.82 10.01
C PHE A 27 3.14 4.99 11.33
N THR A 28 3.27 3.93 12.12
CA THR A 28 4.07 3.90 13.36
C THR A 28 5.51 4.32 13.09
N THR A 29 6.16 3.72 12.10
CA THR A 29 7.53 4.09 11.71
C THR A 29 7.64 5.56 11.31
N CYS A 30 6.67 6.09 10.57
CA CYS A 30 6.65 7.52 10.25
C CYS A 30 6.54 8.40 11.50
N LEU A 31 5.74 7.99 12.50
CA LEU A 31 5.62 8.72 13.76
C LEU A 31 6.90 8.66 14.59
N GLU A 32 7.59 7.52 14.60
CA GLU A 32 8.90 7.37 15.27
C GLU A 32 9.93 8.32 14.67
N GLU A 33 10.02 8.40 13.35
CA GLU A 33 10.94 9.30 12.65
C GLU A 33 10.59 10.78 12.91
N VAL A 34 9.33 11.15 12.85
CA VAL A 34 8.88 12.52 13.18
C VAL A 34 9.17 12.83 14.65
N GLY A 35 8.89 11.91 15.56
CA GLY A 35 9.22 12.05 16.97
C GLY A 35 10.70 12.28 17.18
N GLY A 36 11.56 11.52 16.52
CA GLY A 36 13.01 11.67 16.54
C GLY A 36 13.46 13.06 16.09
N SER A 37 12.85 13.60 15.03
CA SER A 37 13.16 14.95 14.54
C SER A 37 12.72 16.06 15.50
N LEU A 38 11.75 15.77 16.38
CA LEU A 38 11.24 16.69 17.41
C LEU A 38 11.89 16.50 18.78
N GLY A 39 12.91 15.66 18.92
CA GLY A 39 13.61 15.40 20.17
C GLY A 39 12.90 14.37 21.07
N TYR A 40 12.08 13.51 20.53
CA TYR A 40 11.42 12.43 21.24
C TYR A 40 11.91 11.06 20.75
N THR A 41 11.99 10.10 21.66
CA THR A 41 12.22 8.70 21.34
C THR A 41 11.04 7.86 21.81
N VAL A 42 10.78 6.76 21.12
CA VAL A 42 9.77 5.80 21.54
C VAL A 42 10.27 5.07 22.77
N GLU A 43 9.50 5.13 23.85
CA GLU A 43 9.77 4.43 25.11
C GLU A 43 9.19 3.02 25.07
N SER A 44 7.98 2.87 24.53
CA SER A 44 7.32 1.57 24.37
C SER A 44 6.36 1.56 23.20
N VAL A 45 6.24 0.39 22.60
CA VAL A 45 5.23 0.05 21.60
C VAL A 45 4.41 -1.11 22.15
N GLN A 46 3.11 -0.92 22.25
CA GLN A 46 2.20 -1.99 22.64
C GLN A 46 1.20 -2.21 21.50
N VAL A 47 1.13 -3.43 21.01
CA VAL A 47 0.14 -3.84 20.01
C VAL A 47 -0.95 -4.62 20.73
N VAL A 48 -2.18 -4.15 20.63
CA VAL A 48 -3.35 -4.81 21.19
C VAL A 48 -4.23 -5.24 20.02
N THR A 49 -4.39 -6.55 19.86
CA THR A 49 -5.26 -7.11 18.82
C THR A 49 -6.55 -7.61 19.52
N GLY A 50 -7.69 -7.17 19.02
CA GLY A 50 -9.00 -7.62 19.48
C GLY A 50 -9.40 -8.98 18.87
N ALA A 51 -10.69 -9.14 18.57
CA ALA A 51 -11.22 -10.40 18.01
C ALA A 51 -10.64 -10.75 16.62
N ASP A 52 -10.18 -9.74 15.89
CA ASP A 52 -9.56 -9.89 14.57
C ASP A 52 -8.50 -8.79 14.35
N LEU A 53 -7.75 -8.89 13.25
CA LEU A 53 -6.71 -7.91 12.92
C LEU A 53 -7.27 -6.50 12.62
N TRP A 54 -8.54 -6.39 12.25
CA TRP A 54 -9.21 -5.11 12.06
C TRP A 54 -9.44 -4.35 13.38
N SER A 55 -9.41 -5.06 14.50
CA SER A 55 -9.53 -4.50 15.85
C SER A 55 -8.17 -4.21 16.49
N THR A 56 -7.11 -4.12 15.68
CA THR A 56 -5.77 -3.86 16.21
C THR A 56 -5.60 -2.39 16.54
N VAL A 57 -5.03 -2.12 17.72
CA VAL A 57 -4.64 -0.80 18.18
C VAL A 57 -3.16 -0.81 18.54
N ILE A 58 -2.43 0.18 18.07
CA ILE A 58 -1.03 0.39 18.47
C ILE A 58 -0.97 1.56 19.45
N HIS A 59 -0.44 1.32 20.64
CA HIS A 59 -0.16 2.33 21.63
C HIS A 59 1.33 2.67 21.59
N LEU A 60 1.64 3.94 21.34
CA LEU A 60 2.99 4.47 21.33
C LEU A 60 3.18 5.40 22.52
N LYS A 61 4.19 5.17 23.33
CA LYS A 61 4.62 6.07 24.37
C LYS A 61 5.94 6.70 23.97
N PHE A 62 5.96 8.02 23.97
CA PHE A 62 7.14 8.81 23.66
C PHE A 62 7.69 9.44 24.93
N LYS A 63 9.02 9.60 24.99
CA LYS A 63 9.70 10.38 26.02
C LYS A 63 10.64 11.39 25.37
N PRO A 64 10.84 12.57 25.96
CA PRO A 64 11.88 13.51 25.55
C PRO A 64 13.25 12.83 25.60
N SER A 65 14.08 13.07 24.61
CA SER A 65 15.44 12.55 24.57
C SER A 65 16.35 13.53 23.83
N PRO A 66 17.40 14.06 24.47
CA PRO A 66 18.35 14.93 23.79
C PRO A 66 19.20 14.20 22.74
N LEU A 67 19.20 12.86 22.77
CA LEU A 67 19.89 12.00 21.82
C LEU A 67 18.96 11.53 20.70
N ALA A 68 17.65 11.87 20.75
CA ALA A 68 16.72 11.51 19.71
C ALA A 68 17.15 12.15 18.40
N ARG A 69 17.25 11.32 17.38
CA ARG A 69 17.54 11.75 16.01
C ARG A 69 16.66 10.97 15.05
N SER A 70 16.12 11.66 14.09
CA SER A 70 15.53 11.00 12.94
C SER A 70 16.64 10.44 12.05
N THR A 71 16.45 9.24 11.56
CA THR A 71 17.33 8.65 10.54
C THR A 71 16.98 9.17 9.15
N ILE A 72 15.79 9.76 9.02
CA ILE A 72 15.24 10.27 7.77
C ILE A 72 14.95 11.77 7.94
N GLU A 73 15.41 12.58 7.00
CA GLU A 73 15.03 13.99 6.97
C GLU A 73 13.50 14.15 6.86
N THR A 74 12.92 15.05 7.64
CA THR A 74 11.49 15.34 7.61
C THR A 74 11.00 15.73 6.21
N SER A 75 11.84 16.43 5.45
CA SER A 75 11.62 16.76 4.02
C SER A 75 11.38 15.50 3.17
N THR A 76 12.14 14.43 3.42
CA THR A 76 11.99 13.14 2.72
C THR A 76 10.66 12.49 3.07
N LEU A 77 10.25 12.50 4.35
CA LEU A 77 8.96 11.99 4.76
C LEU A 77 7.80 12.77 4.12
N GLN A 78 7.90 14.10 4.07
CA GLN A 78 6.91 14.95 3.44
C GLN A 78 6.85 14.76 1.92
N ALA A 79 8.00 14.53 1.28
CA ALA A 79 8.12 14.30 -0.16
C ALA A 79 7.74 12.86 -0.55
N ARG A 80 7.60 11.93 0.42
CA ARG A 80 7.28 10.53 0.15
C ARG A 80 5.93 10.42 -0.56
N ARG A 81 5.95 9.80 -1.72
CA ARG A 81 4.74 9.54 -2.52
C ARG A 81 4.80 8.15 -3.11
N THR A 82 3.64 7.51 -3.21
CA THR A 82 3.52 6.29 -3.99
C THR A 82 3.56 6.66 -5.48
N ASN A 83 4.63 6.25 -6.16
CA ASN A 83 4.70 6.46 -7.60
C ASN A 83 3.74 5.50 -8.32
N ARG A 84 2.75 6.07 -8.99
CA ARG A 84 1.79 5.34 -9.83
C ARG A 84 2.05 5.53 -11.32
N PHE A 85 3.03 6.37 -11.68
CA PHE A 85 3.44 6.57 -13.07
C PHE A 85 4.32 5.41 -13.52
N PRO A 86 4.33 5.11 -14.83
CA PRO A 86 5.30 4.16 -15.38
C PRO A 86 6.71 4.58 -15.00
N TYR A 87 7.50 3.63 -14.53
CA TYR A 87 8.89 3.89 -14.17
C TYR A 87 9.70 4.25 -15.41
N LYS A 88 10.80 4.98 -15.21
CA LYS A 88 11.82 5.16 -16.23
C LYS A 88 12.52 3.82 -16.43
N ASP A 89 12.90 3.52 -17.67
CA ASP A 89 13.72 2.34 -17.98
C ASP A 89 15.17 2.62 -17.56
N GLN A 90 15.38 2.70 -16.27
CA GLN A 90 16.67 2.97 -15.65
C GLN A 90 16.90 1.96 -14.54
N ARG A 91 18.00 1.21 -14.65
CA ARG A 91 18.39 0.25 -13.62
C ARG A 91 18.67 0.94 -12.29
N VAL A 92 18.19 0.34 -11.22
CA VAL A 92 18.62 0.72 -9.88
C VAL A 92 20.07 0.26 -9.69
N PRO A 93 20.98 1.12 -9.25
CA PRO A 93 22.36 0.74 -9.02
C PRO A 93 22.48 -0.39 -7.98
N ASP A 94 23.41 -1.33 -8.22
CA ASP A 94 23.60 -2.50 -7.35
C ASP A 94 23.92 -2.11 -5.90
N PHE A 95 24.67 -1.02 -5.72
CA PHE A 95 24.97 -0.52 -4.37
C PHE A 95 23.68 -0.11 -3.60
N ALA A 96 22.68 0.44 -4.29
CA ALA A 96 21.42 0.83 -3.66
C ALA A 96 20.60 -0.40 -3.27
N ILE A 97 20.59 -1.44 -4.11
CA ILE A 97 19.97 -2.72 -3.80
C ILE A 97 20.66 -3.38 -2.60
N LYS A 98 22.00 -3.39 -2.58
CA LYS A 98 22.78 -3.91 -1.46
C LYS A 98 22.49 -3.15 -0.17
N LYS A 99 22.45 -1.82 -0.22
CA LYS A 99 22.11 -0.97 0.93
C LYS A 99 20.69 -1.24 1.43
N ALA A 100 19.72 -1.41 0.53
CA ALA A 100 18.36 -1.76 0.89
C ALA A 100 18.30 -3.12 1.62
N ARG A 101 18.99 -4.14 1.13
CA ARG A 101 19.08 -5.45 1.79
C ARG A 101 19.72 -5.37 3.17
N GLN A 102 20.76 -4.56 3.34
CA GLN A 102 21.43 -4.37 4.63
C GLN A 102 20.58 -3.63 5.66
N ALA A 103 19.64 -2.80 5.21
CA ALA A 103 18.73 -2.06 6.06
C ALA A 103 17.50 -2.89 6.51
N LEU A 104 17.32 -4.09 5.96
CA LEU A 104 16.21 -4.97 6.36
C LEU A 104 16.46 -5.61 7.71
N LEU A 105 15.36 -5.86 8.42
CA LEU A 105 15.38 -6.70 9.62
C LEU A 105 15.87 -8.11 9.26
N PRO A 106 16.54 -8.82 10.19
CA PRO A 106 17.09 -10.16 9.94
C PRO A 106 16.07 -11.19 9.45
N GLU A 107 14.81 -11.03 9.84
CA GLU A 107 13.69 -11.90 9.49
C GLU A 107 13.15 -11.66 8.08
N LEU A 108 13.52 -10.52 7.48
CA LEU A 108 13.05 -10.13 6.14
C LEU A 108 14.07 -10.51 5.07
N ASP A 109 13.56 -10.77 3.88
CA ASP A 109 14.37 -10.97 2.70
C ASP A 109 13.83 -10.16 1.52
N LEU A 110 14.76 -9.64 0.71
CA LEU A 110 14.45 -8.93 -0.53
C LEU A 110 14.84 -9.82 -1.71
N ILE A 111 13.84 -10.47 -2.27
CA ILE A 111 14.02 -11.41 -3.38
C ILE A 111 13.89 -10.65 -4.70
N ASP A 112 14.89 -10.75 -5.56
CA ASP A 112 14.84 -10.18 -6.90
C ASP A 112 14.10 -11.13 -7.84
N LEU A 113 12.94 -10.70 -8.31
CA LEU A 113 12.08 -11.44 -9.24
C LEU A 113 12.23 -10.93 -10.68
N THR A 114 13.21 -10.09 -10.97
CA THR A 114 13.38 -9.45 -12.29
C THR A 114 13.56 -10.51 -13.39
N ALA A 115 14.31 -11.58 -13.14
CA ALA A 115 14.47 -12.69 -14.07
C ALA A 115 13.16 -13.44 -14.38
N SER A 116 12.20 -13.39 -13.46
CA SER A 116 10.88 -14.01 -13.59
C SER A 116 9.77 -12.98 -13.84
N SER A 117 10.14 -11.78 -14.27
CA SER A 117 9.21 -10.63 -14.40
C SER A 117 7.95 -10.95 -15.19
N SER A 118 8.06 -11.70 -16.30
CA SER A 118 6.91 -12.08 -17.13
C SER A 118 5.88 -12.93 -16.36
N LYS A 119 6.35 -13.88 -15.54
CA LYS A 119 5.49 -14.73 -14.71
C LYS A 119 4.82 -13.92 -13.60
N VAL A 120 5.60 -13.04 -12.96
CA VAL A 120 5.11 -12.15 -11.90
C VAL A 120 4.08 -11.17 -12.44
N ILE A 121 4.34 -10.56 -13.60
CA ILE A 121 3.40 -9.64 -14.25
C ILE A 121 2.09 -10.38 -14.57
N ARG A 122 2.18 -11.57 -15.16
CA ARG A 122 1.00 -12.38 -15.45
C ARG A 122 0.20 -12.73 -14.20
N PHE A 123 0.87 -13.14 -13.13
CA PHE A 123 0.21 -13.42 -11.86
C PHE A 123 -0.53 -12.19 -11.32
N ILE A 124 0.12 -11.00 -11.32
CA ILE A 124 -0.52 -9.76 -10.86
C ILE A 124 -1.69 -9.37 -11.78
N GLU A 125 -1.57 -9.58 -13.09
CA GLU A 125 -2.66 -9.37 -14.05
C GLU A 125 -3.86 -10.27 -13.73
N ASP A 126 -3.63 -11.56 -13.51
CA ASP A 126 -4.68 -12.53 -13.22
C ASP A 126 -5.39 -12.20 -11.90
N MET A 127 -4.63 -11.86 -10.85
CA MET A 127 -5.18 -11.42 -9.57
C MET A 127 -6.00 -10.12 -9.70
N THR A 128 -5.52 -9.18 -10.52
CA THR A 128 -6.25 -7.94 -10.79
C THR A 128 -7.54 -8.19 -11.55
N LEU A 129 -7.54 -9.09 -12.52
CA LEU A 129 -8.75 -9.49 -13.25
C LEU A 129 -9.77 -10.17 -12.34
N LEU A 130 -9.33 -11.04 -11.42
CA LEU A 130 -10.19 -11.63 -10.40
C LEU A 130 -10.85 -10.55 -9.53
N ARG A 131 -10.06 -9.57 -9.07
CA ARG A 131 -10.58 -8.44 -8.30
C ARG A 131 -11.62 -7.64 -9.08
N MET A 132 -11.33 -7.33 -10.33
CA MET A 132 -12.25 -6.57 -11.20
C MET A 132 -13.49 -7.38 -11.60
N GLY A 133 -13.38 -8.70 -11.71
CA GLY A 133 -14.50 -9.60 -12.02
C GLY A 133 -15.48 -9.76 -10.86
N SER A 134 -15.06 -9.52 -9.64
CA SER A 134 -15.92 -9.53 -8.46
C SER A 134 -16.62 -8.18 -8.30
N LYS A 135 -17.96 -8.19 -8.32
CA LYS A 135 -18.75 -6.97 -8.11
C LYS A 135 -18.40 -6.27 -6.78
N ALA A 136 -18.27 -7.04 -5.70
CA ALA A 136 -17.96 -6.51 -4.38
C ALA A 136 -16.58 -5.86 -4.35
N LEU A 137 -15.55 -6.56 -4.84
CA LEU A 137 -14.17 -6.07 -4.84
C LEU A 137 -13.97 -4.87 -5.77
N PHE A 138 -14.68 -4.84 -6.90
CA PHE A 138 -14.58 -3.73 -7.84
C PHE A 138 -15.34 -2.50 -7.35
N SER A 139 -16.51 -2.68 -6.73
CA SER A 139 -17.23 -1.60 -6.07
C SER A 139 -16.39 -0.97 -4.96
N ASP A 140 -15.80 -1.79 -4.10
CA ASP A 140 -14.90 -1.35 -3.03
C ASP A 140 -13.74 -0.51 -3.58
N LEU A 141 -13.09 -0.98 -4.66
CA LEU A 141 -12.05 -0.22 -5.35
C LEU A 141 -12.54 1.14 -5.87
N LEU A 142 -13.74 1.20 -6.44
CA LEU A 142 -14.32 2.46 -6.93
C LEU A 142 -14.68 3.42 -5.79
N ASP A 143 -15.04 2.88 -4.63
CA ASP A 143 -15.34 3.65 -3.43
C ASP A 143 -14.09 4.17 -2.71
N GLU A 144 -12.94 3.49 -2.89
CA GLU A 144 -11.64 4.00 -2.43
C GLU A 144 -11.19 5.25 -3.20
N VAL A 145 -11.75 5.52 -4.38
CA VAL A 145 -11.36 6.67 -5.20
C VAL A 145 -12.23 7.87 -4.88
N TYR A 146 -11.57 8.98 -4.52
CA TYR A 146 -12.20 10.28 -4.39
C TYR A 146 -12.31 10.94 -5.77
N TRP A 147 -13.52 10.98 -6.29
CA TRP A 147 -13.80 11.54 -7.61
C TRP A 147 -13.99 13.06 -7.55
N ARG A 148 -13.53 13.75 -8.55
CA ARG A 148 -13.71 15.20 -8.68
C ARG A 148 -15.20 15.53 -8.73
N GLY A 149 -15.69 16.33 -7.79
CA GLY A 149 -17.10 16.65 -7.61
C GLY A 149 -17.80 15.82 -6.52
N ASP A 150 -17.12 14.84 -5.92
CA ASP A 150 -17.56 14.28 -4.65
C ASP A 150 -17.28 15.34 -3.57
N GLU A 151 -18.26 15.61 -2.71
CA GLU A 151 -18.18 16.64 -1.66
C GLU A 151 -16.93 16.46 -0.77
N PRO A 152 -16.30 17.57 -0.31
CA PRO A 152 -15.07 17.54 0.50
C PRO A 152 -15.21 16.90 1.88
N THR A 153 -16.39 16.38 2.23
CA THR A 153 -16.67 15.69 3.47
C THR A 153 -15.97 14.33 3.59
N ARG A 154 -15.57 13.72 2.50
CA ARG A 154 -14.76 12.48 2.51
C ARG A 154 -13.27 12.82 2.52
N ARG A 155 -12.67 12.91 3.69
CA ARG A 155 -11.20 12.99 3.85
C ARG A 155 -10.49 11.66 3.63
N THR A 156 -11.22 10.59 3.34
CA THR A 156 -10.70 9.23 3.17
C THR A 156 -10.81 8.81 1.71
N GLY A 157 -9.73 8.30 1.16
CA GLY A 157 -9.67 7.79 -0.21
C GLY A 157 -8.53 8.37 -1.03
N LEU A 158 -8.34 7.83 -2.22
CA LEU A 158 -7.32 8.26 -3.17
C LEU A 158 -7.91 9.31 -4.12
N PRO A 159 -7.36 10.54 -4.18
CA PRO A 159 -7.80 11.51 -5.18
C PRO A 159 -7.63 10.95 -6.59
N GLU A 160 -8.64 11.14 -7.46
CA GLU A 160 -8.58 10.63 -8.84
C GLU A 160 -7.37 11.16 -9.63
N ASP A 161 -6.89 12.36 -9.28
CA ASP A 161 -5.74 12.98 -9.95
C ASP A 161 -4.42 12.28 -9.60
N THR A 162 -4.36 11.54 -8.49
CA THR A 162 -3.21 10.71 -8.13
C THR A 162 -3.19 9.38 -8.88
N LEU A 163 -4.31 9.01 -9.49
CA LEU A 163 -4.41 7.84 -10.35
C LEU A 163 -3.97 8.23 -11.76
N VAL A 164 -2.97 7.53 -12.28
CA VAL A 164 -2.45 7.76 -13.65
C VAL A 164 -3.39 7.14 -14.67
N LEU A 165 -4.63 7.61 -14.66
CA LEU A 165 -5.67 7.14 -15.57
C LEU A 165 -5.86 8.14 -16.71
N SER A 166 -6.07 7.64 -17.92
CA SER A 166 -6.49 8.49 -19.03
C SER A 166 -7.85 9.13 -18.74
N LYS A 167 -8.11 10.26 -19.37
CA LYS A 167 -9.42 10.95 -19.25
C LYS A 167 -10.58 10.02 -19.59
N ILE A 168 -10.42 9.20 -20.62
CA ILE A 168 -11.45 8.24 -21.07
C ILE A 168 -11.71 7.21 -19.96
N LEU A 169 -10.66 6.65 -19.36
CA LEU A 169 -10.83 5.65 -18.31
C LEU A 169 -11.44 6.26 -17.04
N ARG A 170 -11.09 7.49 -16.66
CA ARG A 170 -11.72 8.19 -15.54
C ARG A 170 -13.23 8.34 -15.74
N VAL A 171 -13.63 8.78 -16.94
CA VAL A 171 -15.06 8.93 -17.29
C VAL A 171 -15.74 7.56 -17.24
N ALA A 172 -15.14 6.52 -17.83
CA ALA A 172 -15.68 5.18 -17.81
C ALA A 172 -15.85 4.62 -16.39
N LEU A 173 -14.86 4.82 -15.50
CA LEU A 173 -14.94 4.36 -14.11
C LEU A 173 -15.99 5.13 -13.31
N ARG A 174 -16.10 6.46 -13.48
CA ARG A 174 -17.18 7.26 -12.86
C ARG A 174 -18.56 6.79 -13.33
N PHE A 175 -18.68 6.53 -14.63
CA PHE A 175 -19.92 6.00 -15.19
C PHE A 175 -20.25 4.62 -14.60
N THR A 176 -19.26 3.74 -14.51
CA THR A 176 -19.42 2.41 -13.89
C THR A 176 -19.82 2.50 -12.43
N LYS A 177 -19.27 3.47 -11.67
CA LYS A 177 -19.67 3.71 -10.26
C LYS A 177 -21.13 4.07 -10.15
N ARG A 178 -21.63 4.92 -11.06
CA ARG A 178 -23.07 5.33 -11.09
C ARG A 178 -23.99 4.25 -11.63
N HIS A 179 -23.46 3.41 -12.51
CA HIS A 179 -24.22 2.35 -13.20
C HIS A 179 -23.54 0.99 -13.00
N PRO A 180 -23.75 0.34 -11.85
CA PRO A 180 -23.05 -0.91 -11.49
C PRO A 180 -23.23 -2.06 -12.51
N PHE A 181 -24.21 -1.96 -13.39
CA PHE A 181 -24.42 -2.91 -14.48
C PHE A 181 -23.19 -3.01 -15.40
N PHE A 182 -22.43 -1.92 -15.58
CA PHE A 182 -21.24 -1.89 -16.42
C PHE A 182 -19.97 -2.42 -15.74
N ILE A 183 -20.06 -2.88 -14.50
CA ILE A 183 -18.93 -3.47 -13.76
C ILE A 183 -18.28 -4.62 -14.54
N HIS A 184 -19.06 -5.39 -15.28
CA HIS A 184 -18.57 -6.52 -16.08
C HIS A 184 -18.09 -6.14 -17.48
N SER A 185 -17.95 -4.86 -17.79
CA SER A 185 -17.47 -4.42 -19.11
C SER A 185 -16.02 -4.82 -19.33
N ARG A 186 -15.80 -5.74 -20.28
CA ARG A 186 -14.45 -6.19 -20.68
C ARG A 186 -13.55 -5.04 -21.13
N LEU A 187 -14.15 -3.99 -21.72
CA LEU A 187 -13.40 -2.80 -22.16
C LEU A 187 -12.87 -2.00 -20.99
N VAL A 188 -13.70 -1.77 -19.95
CA VAL A 188 -13.29 -1.08 -18.72
C VAL A 188 -12.21 -1.88 -18.02
N HIS A 189 -12.38 -3.20 -17.88
CA HIS A 189 -11.38 -4.07 -17.26
C HIS A 189 -10.06 -4.08 -18.05
N GLY A 190 -10.10 -4.22 -19.36
CA GLY A 190 -8.90 -4.24 -20.21
C GLY A 190 -8.11 -2.94 -20.15
N LEU A 191 -8.80 -1.79 -20.22
CA LEU A 191 -8.16 -0.48 -20.11
C LEU A 191 -7.59 -0.23 -18.71
N SER A 192 -8.32 -0.60 -17.66
CA SER A 192 -7.86 -0.48 -16.28
C SER A 192 -6.62 -1.33 -16.05
N LEU A 193 -6.66 -2.61 -16.46
CA LEU A 193 -5.54 -3.53 -16.34
C LEU A 193 -4.29 -3.01 -17.08
N TYR A 194 -4.48 -2.53 -18.30
CA TYR A 194 -3.37 -1.99 -19.08
C TYR A 194 -2.72 -0.79 -18.42
N GLN A 195 -3.50 0.18 -17.95
CA GLN A 195 -2.96 1.42 -17.40
C GLN A 195 -2.41 1.26 -15.98
N SER A 196 -3.08 0.48 -15.14
CA SER A 196 -2.70 0.36 -13.72
C SER A 196 -1.68 -0.75 -13.44
N VAL A 197 -1.58 -1.76 -14.28
CA VAL A 197 -0.73 -2.93 -14.06
C VAL A 197 0.30 -3.11 -15.19
N ARG A 198 -0.15 -3.37 -16.41
CA ARG A 198 0.76 -3.74 -17.51
C ARG A 198 1.78 -2.68 -17.80
N ARG A 199 1.34 -1.45 -18.00
CA ARG A 199 2.22 -0.35 -18.40
C ARG A 199 3.27 -0.01 -17.34
N PRO A 200 2.94 0.13 -16.04
CA PRO A 200 3.95 0.35 -14.99
C PRO A 200 4.92 -0.82 -14.85
N LEU A 201 4.41 -2.05 -14.74
CA LEU A 201 5.24 -3.23 -14.47
C LEU A 201 6.20 -3.55 -15.63
N ARG A 202 5.75 -3.42 -16.89
CA ARG A 202 6.62 -3.64 -18.07
C ARG A 202 7.74 -2.61 -18.20
N ARG A 203 7.60 -1.45 -17.57
CA ARG A 203 8.62 -0.40 -17.52
C ARG A 203 9.45 -0.41 -16.24
N SER A 204 9.20 -1.35 -15.36
CA SER A 204 10.02 -1.53 -14.15
C SER A 204 11.29 -2.27 -14.51
N SER A 205 12.42 -1.66 -14.24
CA SER A 205 13.74 -2.30 -14.45
C SER A 205 14.02 -3.42 -13.46
N HIS A 206 13.35 -3.37 -12.29
CA HIS A 206 13.46 -4.38 -11.25
C HIS A 206 12.09 -4.65 -10.62
N ILE A 207 11.87 -5.91 -10.25
CA ILE A 207 10.72 -6.34 -9.46
C ILE A 207 11.26 -7.08 -8.24
N PHE A 208 10.97 -6.56 -7.06
CA PHE A 208 11.37 -7.17 -5.80
C PHE A 208 10.16 -7.67 -5.02
N TYR A 209 10.35 -8.79 -4.35
CA TYR A 209 9.43 -9.29 -3.35
C TYR A 209 10.08 -9.16 -1.98
N LEU A 210 9.38 -8.52 -1.05
CA LEU A 210 9.76 -8.45 0.35
C LEU A 210 8.98 -9.53 1.10
N GLY A 211 9.68 -10.48 1.69
CA GLY A 211 9.07 -11.60 2.39
C GLY A 211 9.75 -11.91 3.71
N LEU A 212 9.10 -12.75 4.50
CA LEU A 212 9.67 -13.33 5.71
C LEU A 212 10.54 -14.53 5.32
N LYS A 213 11.70 -14.66 5.92
CA LYS A 213 12.62 -15.81 5.72
C LYS A 213 12.05 -17.11 6.28
N THR A 214 11.28 -17.00 7.34
CA THR A 214 10.59 -18.11 7.98
C THR A 214 9.09 -17.90 7.93
N PRO A 215 8.30 -18.89 7.56
CA PRO A 215 6.86 -18.79 7.74
C PRO A 215 6.59 -18.53 9.23
N ILE A 216 5.77 -17.51 9.51
CA ILE A 216 5.25 -17.30 10.85
C ILE A 216 4.53 -18.60 11.19
N ARG A 217 5.09 -19.40 12.09
CA ARG A 217 4.36 -20.54 12.64
C ARG A 217 3.09 -19.97 13.25
N SER A 218 1.96 -20.47 12.78
CA SER A 218 0.64 -20.14 13.31
C SER A 218 0.42 -20.78 14.69
N ASP A 219 1.31 -20.48 15.64
CA ASP A 219 1.12 -20.86 17.04
C ASP A 219 0.08 -19.93 17.72
N LEU A 220 -0.77 -19.30 16.93
CA LEU A 220 -1.94 -18.52 17.40
C LEU A 220 -3.19 -19.40 17.59
N SER A 221 -3.03 -20.71 17.74
CA SER A 221 -4.12 -21.63 18.13
C SER A 221 -3.86 -22.20 19.54
N GLN A 222 -3.85 -21.33 20.52
CA GLN A 222 -4.13 -21.71 21.92
C GLN A 222 -5.03 -20.67 22.56
#